data_5ae69b2bbb8a3e77643b42cfe56e9599
#
_entry.id   5ae69b2bbb8a3e77643b42cfe56e9599
#
_cell.length_a   1.000
_cell.length_b   1.000
_cell.length_c   1.000
_cell.angle_alpha   90.00
_cell.angle_beta   90.00
_cell.angle_gamma   90.00
#
_symmetry.space_group_name_H-M   'P 1'
#
loop_
_entity.id
_entity.type
_entity.pdbx_description
1 polymer ?
#
loop_
_entity_poly.entity_id
_entity_poly.type
_entity_poly.pdbx_seq_one_letter_code
_entity_poly.pdbx_strand_id
1 'polypeptide(L)'
;MQSTKTKELKIGSAGEHLTMFESFISGYKSYLANGHANYDIVIDANNTLFKTQVKSTSKPSAAKHLQSFRYQIRRKVGDTYLNPYKLDDFEIYAFACIPLRRVAFIPHKDVTNTFKVTIRLEEHDYYTLDRAIKILQG
;
A
#
# COMPACT_ATOMS: atom_id res chain seq x y z
N MET A 1 27.08 -5.82 -6.86
CA MET A 1 25.88 -5.23 -7.50
C MET A 1 24.67 -6.13 -7.22
N GLN A 2 23.57 -5.54 -6.76
CA GLN A 2 22.36 -6.30 -6.49
C GLN A 2 21.58 -6.55 -7.79
N SER A 3 20.96 -7.72 -7.91
CA SER A 3 20.03 -7.99 -9.01
C SER A 3 18.79 -7.12 -8.88
N THR A 4 18.10 -6.86 -9.99
CA THR A 4 16.84 -6.11 -10.01
C THR A 4 15.80 -6.74 -9.08
N LYS A 5 15.69 -8.06 -9.08
CA LYS A 5 14.77 -8.80 -8.24
C LYS A 5 15.05 -8.57 -6.74
N THR A 6 16.32 -8.59 -6.34
CA THR A 6 16.69 -8.32 -4.95
C THR A 6 16.33 -6.90 -4.55
N LYS A 7 16.53 -5.94 -5.47
CA LYS A 7 16.18 -4.54 -5.25
C LYS A 7 14.66 -4.37 -5.04
N GLU A 8 13.86 -5.01 -5.87
CA GLU A 8 12.39 -4.97 -5.76
C GLU A 8 11.89 -5.57 -4.44
N LEU A 9 12.47 -6.69 -4.01
CA LEU A 9 12.13 -7.31 -2.73
C LEU A 9 12.45 -6.38 -1.56
N LYS A 10 13.58 -5.68 -1.61
CA LYS A 10 13.95 -4.71 -0.57
C LYS A 10 13.02 -3.51 -0.54
N ILE A 11 12.59 -3.02 -1.69
CA ILE A 11 11.62 -1.92 -1.79
C ILE A 11 10.28 -2.36 -1.19
N GLY A 12 9.84 -3.57 -1.47
CA GLY A 12 8.62 -4.13 -0.89
C GLY A 12 8.70 -4.20 0.63
N SER A 13 9.79 -4.73 1.18
CA SER A 13 10.02 -4.79 2.62
C SER A 13 10.08 -3.39 3.24
N ALA A 14 10.76 -2.46 2.59
CA ALA A 14 10.85 -1.08 3.06
C ALA A 14 9.46 -0.45 3.14
N GLY A 15 8.61 -0.70 2.14
CA GLY A 15 7.24 -0.20 2.14
C GLY A 15 6.40 -0.76 3.27
N GLU A 16 6.55 -2.05 3.57
CA GLU A 16 5.85 -2.67 4.69
C GLU A 16 6.27 -2.06 6.02
N HIS A 17 7.57 -1.88 6.22
CA HIS A 17 8.09 -1.28 7.45
C HIS A 17 7.70 0.19 7.58
N LEU A 18 7.72 0.94 6.47
CA LEU A 18 7.27 2.33 6.46
C LEU A 18 5.79 2.43 6.81
N THR A 19 4.96 1.51 6.29
CA THR A 19 3.53 1.46 6.60
C THR A 19 3.31 1.16 8.08
N MET A 20 4.07 0.25 8.66
CA MET A 20 4.00 -0.04 10.09
C MET A 20 4.42 1.18 10.91
N PHE A 21 5.49 1.86 10.50
CA PHE A 21 5.93 3.09 11.16
C PHE A 21 4.81 4.12 11.18
N GLU A 22 4.16 4.37 10.04
CA GLU A 22 3.04 5.31 9.94
C GLU A 22 1.86 4.89 10.82
N SER A 23 1.57 3.59 10.89
CA SER A 23 0.54 3.06 11.76
C SER A 23 0.82 3.40 13.22
N PHE A 24 2.05 3.16 13.69
CA PHE A 24 2.43 3.45 15.06
C PHE A 24 2.40 4.95 15.37
N ILE A 25 2.85 5.79 14.42
CA ILE A 25 2.79 7.25 14.59
C ILE A 25 1.34 7.72 14.68
N SER A 26 0.42 7.07 13.98
CA SER A 26 -1.01 7.36 14.04
C SER A 26 -1.67 6.83 15.32
N GLY A 27 -0.94 6.09 16.16
CA GLY A 27 -1.43 5.58 17.43
C GLY A 27 -2.00 4.16 17.38
N TYR A 28 -1.72 3.40 16.32
CA TYR A 28 -2.25 2.05 16.16
C TYR A 28 -1.11 1.04 16.08
N LYS A 29 -1.31 -0.13 16.67
CA LYS A 29 -0.37 -1.24 16.55
C LYS A 29 -0.56 -1.92 15.20
N SER A 30 0.53 -2.46 14.65
CA SER A 30 0.47 -3.25 13.43
C SER A 30 1.45 -4.40 13.49
N TYR A 31 1.18 -5.42 12.69
CA TYR A 31 1.92 -6.68 12.70
C TYR A 31 2.13 -7.15 11.27
N LEU A 32 3.31 -7.72 10.99
CA LEU A 32 3.56 -8.37 9.71
C LEU A 32 2.73 -9.65 9.61
N ALA A 33 2.08 -9.84 8.47
CA ALA A 33 1.35 -11.07 8.20
C ALA A 33 2.34 -12.16 7.75
N ASN A 34 1.94 -13.40 7.94
CA ASN A 34 2.72 -14.54 7.49
C ASN A 34 2.58 -14.76 5.99
N GLY A 35 3.65 -15.18 5.31
CA GLY A 35 3.86 -15.12 3.87
C GLY A 35 2.91 -15.83 2.92
N HIS A 36 1.79 -16.39 3.38
CA HIS A 36 0.79 -17.03 2.52
C HIS A 36 -0.54 -16.28 2.45
N ALA A 37 -0.62 -15.11 3.10
CA ALA A 37 -1.84 -14.33 3.11
C ALA A 37 -1.91 -13.39 1.89
N ASN A 38 -3.13 -12.99 1.53
CA ASN A 38 -3.36 -11.98 0.48
C ASN A 38 -3.23 -10.55 1.02
N TYR A 39 -2.57 -10.40 2.15
CA TYR A 39 -2.29 -9.11 2.76
C TYR A 39 -0.93 -9.18 3.45
N ASP A 40 -0.32 -8.02 3.64
CA ASP A 40 1.07 -7.93 4.12
C ASP A 40 1.16 -7.60 5.60
N ILE A 41 0.24 -6.81 6.11
CA ILE A 41 0.20 -6.41 7.51
C ILE A 41 -1.24 -6.39 8.02
N VAL A 42 -1.35 -6.45 9.35
CA VAL A 42 -2.62 -6.27 10.05
C VAL A 42 -2.47 -5.03 10.93
N ILE A 43 -3.43 -4.10 10.83
CA ILE A 43 -3.48 -2.91 11.66
C ILE A 43 -4.58 -3.10 12.69
N ASP A 44 -4.22 -2.99 13.96
CA ASP A 44 -5.14 -3.10 15.09
C ASP A 44 -5.58 -1.69 15.49
N ALA A 45 -6.80 -1.34 15.14
CA ALA A 45 -7.32 0.00 15.38
C ALA A 45 -8.74 -0.09 15.95
N ASN A 46 -8.97 0.57 17.08
CA ASN A 46 -10.31 0.66 17.69
C ASN A 46 -10.98 -0.71 17.88
N ASN A 47 -10.19 -1.68 18.35
CA ASN A 47 -10.64 -3.07 18.58
C ASN A 47 -11.03 -3.83 17.32
N THR A 48 -10.58 -3.36 16.17
CA THR A 48 -10.79 -4.00 14.87
C THR A 48 -9.45 -4.27 14.22
N LEU A 49 -9.30 -5.45 13.64
CA LEU A 49 -8.11 -5.82 12.88
C LEU A 49 -8.37 -5.58 11.41
N PHE A 50 -7.58 -4.68 10.81
CA PHE A 50 -7.68 -4.36 9.38
C PHE A 50 -6.56 -5.04 8.62
N LYS A 51 -6.93 -5.98 7.75
CA LYS A 51 -5.97 -6.58 6.83
C LYS A 51 -5.57 -5.54 5.79
N THR A 52 -4.28 -5.40 5.56
CA THR A 52 -3.73 -4.33 4.73
C THR A 52 -2.75 -4.88 3.71
N GLN A 53 -2.99 -4.56 2.44
CA GLN A 53 -2.08 -4.89 1.35
C GLN A 53 -1.21 -3.69 1.07
N VAL A 54 0.11 -3.88 1.08
CA VAL A 54 1.08 -2.81 0.83
C VAL A 54 1.54 -2.86 -0.62
N LYS A 55 1.48 -1.72 -1.29
CA LYS A 55 2.06 -1.52 -2.62
C LYS A 55 3.09 -0.40 -2.52
N SER A 56 4.30 -0.63 -2.99
CA SER A 56 5.41 0.32 -2.84
C SER A 56 5.89 0.83 -4.18
N THR A 57 6.41 2.04 -4.18
CA THR A 57 7.11 2.60 -5.33
C THR A 57 8.39 3.29 -4.88
N SER A 58 9.43 3.25 -5.71
CA SER A 58 10.73 3.84 -5.41
C SER A 58 11.05 5.06 -6.26
N LYS A 59 10.20 5.39 -7.22
CA LYS A 59 10.47 6.51 -8.14
C LYS A 59 9.16 7.11 -8.67
N PRO A 60 9.19 8.40 -9.06
CA PRO A 60 8.00 9.04 -9.63
C PRO A 60 7.63 8.42 -10.98
N SER A 61 6.38 8.61 -11.37
CA SER A 61 5.94 8.24 -12.72
C SER A 61 6.59 9.16 -13.76
N ALA A 62 6.57 8.75 -15.03
CA ALA A 62 7.24 9.47 -16.10
C ALA A 62 6.53 10.77 -16.53
N ALA A 63 5.43 11.15 -15.91
CA ALA A 63 4.70 12.38 -16.25
C ALA A 63 5.48 13.60 -15.80
N LYS A 64 5.86 14.46 -16.76
CA LYS A 64 6.83 15.55 -16.54
C LYS A 64 6.32 16.71 -15.68
N HIS A 65 5.02 16.92 -15.61
CA HIS A 65 4.46 18.15 -15.01
C HIS A 65 3.77 17.95 -13.68
N LEU A 66 3.49 16.72 -13.33
CA LEU A 66 2.83 16.37 -12.09
C LEU A 66 3.71 15.36 -11.37
N GLN A 67 4.22 15.75 -10.21
CA GLN A 67 4.90 14.77 -9.38
C GLN A 67 3.86 13.79 -8.88
N SER A 68 3.82 12.64 -9.52
CA SER A 68 2.90 11.57 -9.17
C SER A 68 3.65 10.25 -9.10
N PHE A 69 3.04 9.32 -8.39
CA PHE A 69 3.62 8.00 -8.17
C PHE A 69 2.60 6.95 -8.58
N ARG A 70 3.09 5.96 -9.32
CA ARG A 70 2.23 4.89 -9.83
C ARG A 70 2.47 3.62 -9.03
N TYR A 71 1.37 3.01 -8.62
CA TYR A 71 1.38 1.75 -7.89
C TYR A 71 0.68 0.69 -8.72
N GLN A 72 1.34 -0.46 -8.89
CA GLN A 72 0.80 -1.58 -9.66
C GLN A 72 -0.19 -2.35 -8.80
N ILE A 73 -1.41 -2.53 -9.28
CA ILE A 73 -2.46 -3.25 -8.55
C ILE A 73 -2.50 -4.73 -8.93
N ARG A 74 -2.52 -5.03 -10.24
CA ARG A 74 -2.60 -6.41 -10.68
C ARG A 74 -1.31 -7.18 -10.40
N ARG A 75 -1.45 -8.48 -10.13
CA ARG A 75 -0.31 -9.35 -9.88
C ARG A 75 0.19 -9.96 -11.18
N LYS A 76 1.51 -10.09 -11.30
CA LYS A 76 2.13 -10.85 -12.37
C LYS A 76 2.60 -12.19 -11.84
N VAL A 77 2.18 -13.27 -12.50
CA VAL A 77 2.64 -14.63 -12.22
C VAL A 77 3.23 -15.20 -13.51
N GLY A 78 4.55 -15.38 -13.55
CA GLY A 78 5.23 -15.70 -14.80
C GLY A 78 5.03 -14.58 -15.82
N ASP A 79 4.54 -14.91 -17.00
CA ASP A 79 4.26 -13.95 -18.06
C ASP A 79 2.79 -13.49 -18.08
N THR A 80 2.00 -13.95 -17.12
CA THR A 80 0.55 -13.68 -17.08
C THR A 80 0.23 -12.71 -15.96
N TYR A 81 -0.67 -11.76 -16.26
CA TYR A 81 -1.21 -10.88 -15.24
C TYR A 81 -2.51 -11.47 -14.71
N LEU A 82 -2.57 -11.65 -13.39
CA LEU A 82 -3.76 -12.15 -12.72
C LEU A 82 -4.70 -11.01 -12.36
N ASN A 83 -5.97 -11.36 -12.17
CA ASN A 83 -6.97 -10.43 -11.69
C ASN A 83 -6.56 -9.84 -10.35
N PRO A 84 -7.02 -8.63 -10.05
CA PRO A 84 -6.77 -8.00 -8.75
C PRO A 84 -7.40 -8.80 -7.62
N TYR A 85 -7.07 -8.40 -6.41
CA TYR A 85 -7.54 -9.03 -5.19
C TYR A 85 -9.06 -8.90 -5.06
N LYS A 86 -9.68 -9.89 -4.40
CA LYS A 86 -11.09 -9.82 -4.04
C LYS A 86 -11.29 -8.85 -2.89
N LEU A 87 -12.47 -8.24 -2.80
CA LEU A 87 -12.77 -7.25 -1.76
C LEU A 87 -12.62 -7.80 -0.33
N ASP A 88 -12.88 -9.10 -0.12
CA ASP A 88 -12.76 -9.72 1.19
C ASP A 88 -11.34 -10.19 1.51
N ASP A 89 -10.38 -10.05 0.59
CA ASP A 89 -8.99 -10.40 0.86
C ASP A 89 -8.35 -9.47 1.89
N PHE A 90 -8.68 -8.20 1.86
CA PHE A 90 -8.19 -7.19 2.81
C PHE A 90 -9.05 -5.92 2.74
N GLU A 91 -8.98 -5.09 3.79
CA GLU A 91 -9.80 -3.89 3.92
C GLU A 91 -9.11 -2.62 3.45
N ILE A 92 -7.78 -2.56 3.52
CA ILE A 92 -7.02 -1.33 3.26
C ILE A 92 -5.89 -1.59 2.28
N TYR A 93 -5.74 -0.69 1.30
CA TYR A 93 -4.49 -0.56 0.54
C TYR A 93 -3.61 0.48 1.21
N ALA A 94 -2.34 0.15 1.41
CA ALA A 94 -1.32 1.10 1.83
C ALA A 94 -0.36 1.31 0.65
N PHE A 95 -0.36 2.52 0.12
CA PHE A 95 0.51 2.90 -1.00
C PHE A 95 1.73 3.61 -0.43
N ALA A 96 2.84 2.89 -0.34
CA ALA A 96 4.06 3.36 0.32
C ALA A 96 4.98 4.00 -0.71
N CYS A 97 5.16 5.31 -0.60
CA CYS A 97 6.06 6.08 -1.44
C CYS A 97 7.41 6.19 -0.75
N ILE A 98 8.38 5.40 -1.19
CA ILE A 98 9.69 5.35 -0.55
C ILE A 98 10.44 6.69 -0.67
N PRO A 99 10.48 7.35 -1.85
CA PRO A 99 11.19 8.64 -1.94
C PRO A 99 10.65 9.70 -1.00
N LEU A 100 9.35 9.75 -0.80
CA LEU A 100 8.72 10.76 0.07
C LEU A 100 8.69 10.36 1.54
N ARG A 101 8.93 9.09 1.87
CA ARG A 101 8.70 8.55 3.21
C ARG A 101 7.26 8.81 3.66
N ARG A 102 6.30 8.60 2.76
CA ARG A 102 4.86 8.81 2.99
C ARG A 102 4.09 7.57 2.58
N VAL A 103 2.95 7.36 3.23
CA VAL A 103 2.04 6.28 2.90
C VAL A 103 0.63 6.84 2.73
N ALA A 104 -0.02 6.48 1.63
CA ALA A 104 -1.42 6.80 1.39
C ALA A 104 -2.25 5.56 1.71
N PHE A 105 -3.23 5.70 2.59
CA PHE A 105 -4.12 4.60 3.00
C PHE A 105 -5.49 4.81 2.35
N ILE A 106 -5.90 3.86 1.52
CA ILE A 106 -7.17 3.96 0.81
C ILE A 106 -7.95 2.67 1.06
N PRO A 107 -9.22 2.75 1.51
CA PRO A 107 -10.04 1.54 1.65
C PRO A 107 -10.08 0.75 0.34
N HIS A 108 -9.97 -0.57 0.44
CA HIS A 108 -9.97 -1.44 -0.74
C HIS A 108 -11.21 -1.18 -1.62
N LYS A 109 -12.36 -0.98 -1.00
CA LYS A 109 -13.62 -0.73 -1.71
C LYS A 109 -13.60 0.52 -2.57
N ASP A 110 -12.71 1.47 -2.27
CA ASP A 110 -12.60 2.75 -3.01
C ASP A 110 -11.58 2.68 -4.13
N VAL A 111 -10.83 1.60 -4.25
CA VAL A 111 -9.87 1.39 -5.33
C VAL A 111 -10.57 0.60 -6.43
N THR A 112 -11.05 1.30 -7.44
CA THR A 112 -11.86 0.70 -8.52
C THR A 112 -11.04 0.30 -9.73
N ASN A 113 -9.85 0.90 -9.92
CA ASN A 113 -8.99 0.53 -11.02
C ASN A 113 -8.31 -0.81 -10.71
N THR A 114 -8.41 -1.76 -11.64
CA THR A 114 -7.86 -3.11 -11.45
C THR A 114 -6.43 -3.24 -11.95
N PHE A 115 -5.86 -2.17 -12.46
CA PHE A 115 -4.57 -2.18 -13.15
C PHE A 115 -3.49 -1.43 -12.36
N LYS A 116 -3.77 -0.18 -12.04
CA LYS A 116 -2.82 0.71 -11.37
C LYS A 116 -3.56 1.80 -10.60
N VAL A 117 -2.88 2.38 -9.63
CA VAL A 117 -3.31 3.60 -8.93
C VAL A 117 -2.20 4.62 -9.07
N THR A 118 -2.55 5.84 -9.43
CA THR A 118 -1.62 6.97 -9.50
C THR A 118 -2.00 7.98 -8.43
N ILE A 119 -1.03 8.32 -7.57
CA ILE A 119 -1.25 9.23 -6.45
C ILE A 119 -0.27 10.39 -6.60
N ARG A 120 -0.78 11.62 -6.58
CA ARG A 120 0.05 12.81 -6.63
C ARG A 120 0.78 13.00 -5.30
N LEU A 121 1.88 13.75 -5.35
CA LEU A 121 2.73 13.99 -4.19
C LEU A 121 1.91 14.46 -2.97
N GLU A 122 1.09 15.49 -3.15
CA GLU A 122 0.29 16.07 -2.07
C GLU A 122 -0.84 15.16 -1.59
N GLU A 123 -1.32 14.26 -2.44
CA GLU A 123 -2.42 13.35 -2.08
C GLU A 123 -1.99 12.31 -1.04
N HIS A 124 -0.70 12.02 -0.94
CA HIS A 124 -0.22 11.09 0.08
C HIS A 124 -0.53 11.57 1.49
N ASP A 125 -0.52 12.88 1.71
CA ASP A 125 -0.86 13.45 3.03
C ASP A 125 -2.37 13.58 3.25
N TYR A 126 -3.15 13.53 2.18
CA TYR A 126 -4.61 13.54 2.26
C TYR A 126 -5.17 12.18 2.68
N TYR A 127 -4.62 11.09 2.14
CA TYR A 127 -5.09 9.74 2.40
C TYR A 127 -4.46 9.18 3.67
N THR A 128 -4.88 9.69 4.82
CA THR A 128 -4.35 9.25 6.12
C THR A 128 -4.97 7.92 6.56
N LEU A 129 -4.29 7.23 7.47
CA LEU A 129 -4.82 6.01 8.06
C LEU A 129 -6.11 6.29 8.85
N ASP A 130 -6.14 7.39 9.61
CA ASP A 130 -7.35 7.77 10.37
C ASP A 130 -8.55 7.97 9.45
N ARG A 131 -8.35 8.58 8.29
CA ARG A 131 -9.41 8.75 7.30
C ARG A 131 -9.92 7.40 6.80
N ALA A 132 -9.03 6.49 6.46
CA ALA A 132 -9.39 5.16 5.96
C ALA A 132 -10.19 4.38 7.01
N ILE A 133 -9.74 4.39 8.26
CA ILE A 133 -10.41 3.71 9.36
C ILE A 133 -11.81 4.30 9.58
N LYS A 134 -11.92 5.62 9.56
CA LYS A 134 -13.21 6.30 9.73
C LYS A 134 -14.20 5.91 8.65
N ILE A 135 -13.75 5.82 7.40
CA ILE A 135 -14.59 5.39 6.27
C ILE A 135 -15.07 3.95 6.49
N LEU A 136 -14.18 3.06 6.93
CA LEU A 136 -14.51 1.65 7.11
C LEU A 136 -15.39 1.39 8.31
N GLN A 137 -15.31 2.21 9.35
CA GLN A 137 -16.10 2.08 10.58
C GLN A 137 -17.35 2.93 10.59
N GLY A 138 -17.38 3.93 9.75
CA GLY A 138 -18.51 4.84 9.65
C GLY A 138 -19.63 4.27 8.83
#